data_6ce386a85f943bd7d60293138f094777
#
_entry.id   6ce386a85f943bd7d60293138f094777
#
_cell.length_a   1.000
_cell.length_b   1.000
_cell.length_c   1.000
_cell.angle_alpha   90.00
_cell.angle_beta   90.00
_cell.angle_gamma   90.00
#
_symmetry.space_group_name_H-M   'P 1'
#
loop_
_entity.id
_entity.type
_entity.pdbx_description
1 polymer ?
#
loop_
_entity_poly.entity_id
_entity_poly.type
_entity_poly.pdbx_seq_one_letter_code
_entity_poly.pdbx_strand_id
1 'polypeptide(L)'
;MGERRFSTKNRFVSFLLAIAMVLTLLPIGAVQAKAEEAAVKLYFELPDGTTVTDWGVNVWTDAKVSNGDTEHAFRPSTWGTTGDKYPTLLADQTNKGWGYVEISGTIDGLQFVNKEGKEYKCWNAQIANEGHEEAYFDPSVEKWYTSAEKSKEIQKATVRDIYVISGETALTGFEWGIHNENSLTKDGNKYSITFTNVSAGTYSYKILQDPENCGWEKPWGYGSGSGGNRSVTIKAPSDVTFTIDLTDTSKNVEVSQKKLKKLVVDNGNISKGQTKELSTSAEYYDGTSA
;
A
#
# COMPACT_ATOMS: atom_id res chain seq x y z
N MET A 1 -59.86 20.23 46.95
CA MET A 1 -59.17 19.19 46.14
C MET A 1 -58.96 19.75 44.74
N GLY A 2 -57.79 20.17 44.41
CA GLY A 2 -57.45 20.78 43.10
C GLY A 2 -56.66 19.78 42.26
N GLU A 3 -57.28 19.24 41.23
CA GLU A 3 -56.61 18.39 40.27
C GLU A 3 -55.68 19.24 39.38
N ARG A 4 -54.37 18.97 39.43
CA ARG A 4 -53.42 19.55 38.50
C ARG A 4 -53.51 18.81 37.19
N ARG A 5 -54.13 19.44 36.20
CA ARG A 5 -54.07 18.98 34.81
C ARG A 5 -52.66 19.19 34.27
N PHE A 6 -51.87 18.17 34.10
CA PHE A 6 -50.63 18.23 33.37
C PHE A 6 -50.92 18.49 31.91
N SER A 7 -50.36 19.58 31.39
CA SER A 7 -50.51 20.01 30.00
C SER A 7 -49.93 18.99 29.04
N THR A 8 -50.68 18.65 28.00
CA THR A 8 -50.27 17.72 26.91
C THR A 8 -48.95 18.09 26.26
N LYS A 9 -48.60 19.40 26.29
CA LYS A 9 -47.30 19.89 25.77
C LYS A 9 -46.10 19.32 26.54
N ASN A 10 -46.19 19.13 27.84
CA ASN A 10 -45.07 18.60 28.63
C ASN A 10 -44.83 17.09 28.37
N ARG A 11 -45.83 16.35 27.97
CA ARG A 11 -45.68 14.94 27.60
C ARG A 11 -44.98 14.78 26.26
N PHE A 12 -45.24 15.66 25.29
CA PHE A 12 -44.59 15.65 23.98
C PHE A 12 -43.09 16.02 24.09
N VAL A 13 -42.74 16.98 24.90
CA VAL A 13 -41.34 17.39 25.16
C VAL A 13 -40.56 16.28 25.85
N SER A 14 -41.18 15.61 26.86
CA SER A 14 -40.54 14.47 27.53
C SER A 14 -40.34 13.26 26.64
N PHE A 15 -41.27 13.01 25.70
CA PHE A 15 -41.14 11.92 24.73
C PHE A 15 -40.05 12.20 23.69
N LEU A 16 -39.95 13.45 23.22
CA LEU A 16 -38.87 13.87 22.32
C LEU A 16 -37.49 13.83 22.99
N LEU A 17 -37.40 14.21 24.29
CA LEU A 17 -36.15 14.10 25.05
C LEU A 17 -35.73 12.65 25.25
N ALA A 18 -36.70 11.73 25.51
CA ALA A 18 -36.41 10.31 25.66
C ALA A 18 -35.91 9.66 24.33
N ILE A 19 -36.48 10.05 23.19
CA ILE A 19 -36.00 9.61 21.86
C ILE A 19 -34.60 10.15 21.59
N ALA A 20 -34.32 11.40 21.92
CA ALA A 20 -32.99 11.99 21.77
C ALA A 20 -31.94 11.26 22.65
N MET A 21 -32.29 10.88 23.89
CA MET A 21 -31.40 10.10 24.76
C MET A 21 -31.19 8.67 24.31
N VAL A 22 -32.20 8.03 23.74
CA VAL A 22 -32.03 6.66 23.18
C VAL A 22 -31.15 6.67 21.96
N LEU A 23 -31.22 7.70 21.12
CA LEU A 23 -30.32 7.87 19.96
C LEU A 23 -28.85 8.16 20.35
N THR A 24 -28.62 8.73 21.55
CA THR A 24 -27.24 8.99 22.07
C THR A 24 -26.65 7.82 22.85
N LEU A 25 -27.48 6.82 23.22
CA LEU A 25 -27.05 5.61 23.94
C LEU A 25 -26.90 4.37 23.03
N LEU A 26 -27.24 4.50 21.75
CA LEU A 26 -26.77 3.50 20.79
C LEU A 26 -25.25 3.63 20.76
N PRO A 27 -24.51 2.52 21.00
CA PRO A 27 -23.08 2.55 20.72
C PRO A 27 -22.98 2.94 19.26
N ILE A 28 -22.47 4.14 19.02
CA ILE A 28 -21.90 4.48 17.73
C ILE A 28 -20.62 3.64 17.62
N GLY A 29 -20.77 2.33 17.58
CA GLY A 29 -19.97 1.52 16.74
C GLY A 29 -20.35 2.03 15.36
N ALA A 30 -19.68 3.07 14.91
CA ALA A 30 -19.69 3.44 13.53
C ALA A 30 -19.26 2.17 12.80
N VAL A 31 -20.23 1.42 12.30
CA VAL A 31 -20.07 0.83 11.00
C VAL A 31 -19.84 2.09 10.14
N GLN A 32 -18.60 2.55 10.05
CA GLN A 32 -18.15 3.24 8.88
C GLN A 32 -18.43 2.21 7.79
N ALA A 33 -19.59 2.33 7.17
CA ALA A 33 -19.74 1.86 5.82
C ALA A 33 -18.55 2.53 5.12
N LYS A 34 -17.49 1.74 4.88
CA LYS A 34 -16.39 2.14 4.04
C LYS A 34 -17.14 2.62 2.80
N ALA A 35 -17.10 3.92 2.55
CA ALA A 35 -17.73 4.46 1.35
C ALA A 35 -17.18 3.58 0.23
N GLU A 36 -18.07 2.92 -0.49
CA GLU A 36 -17.67 2.08 -1.62
C GLU A 36 -16.85 3.02 -2.50
N GLU A 37 -15.56 2.78 -2.58
CA GLU A 37 -14.64 3.62 -3.35
C GLU A 37 -15.18 3.65 -4.76
N ALA A 38 -15.40 4.84 -5.32
CA ALA A 38 -16.01 5.01 -6.64
C ALA A 38 -15.21 4.15 -7.64
N ALA A 39 -15.90 3.33 -8.41
CA ALA A 39 -15.25 2.50 -9.40
C ALA A 39 -14.64 3.38 -10.49
N VAL A 40 -13.38 3.13 -10.83
CA VAL A 40 -12.70 3.77 -11.95
C VAL A 40 -12.95 2.94 -13.20
N LYS A 41 -13.36 3.60 -14.28
CA LYS A 41 -13.56 2.95 -15.56
C LYS A 41 -12.31 3.09 -16.43
N LEU A 42 -11.67 1.97 -16.74
CA LEU A 42 -10.44 1.94 -17.50
C LEU A 42 -10.67 1.39 -18.89
N TYR A 43 -10.30 2.16 -19.88
CA TYR A 43 -10.41 1.82 -21.29
C TYR A 43 -9.05 1.38 -21.84
N PHE A 44 -9.09 0.43 -22.75
CA PHE A 44 -7.95 -0.08 -23.49
C PHE A 44 -8.24 0.00 -24.99
N GLU A 45 -7.38 0.67 -25.74
CA GLU A 45 -7.49 0.69 -27.19
C GLU A 45 -7.11 -0.67 -27.77
N LEU A 46 -8.01 -1.25 -28.51
CA LEU A 46 -7.81 -2.57 -29.08
C LEU A 46 -6.83 -2.48 -30.26
N PRO A 47 -5.71 -3.21 -30.23
CA PRO A 47 -4.83 -3.32 -31.38
C PRO A 47 -5.57 -3.87 -32.62
N ASP A 48 -5.16 -3.44 -33.79
CA ASP A 48 -5.76 -3.85 -35.07
C ASP A 48 -5.92 -5.39 -35.18
N GLY A 49 -7.09 -5.81 -35.58
CA GLY A 49 -7.42 -7.22 -35.76
C GLY A 49 -7.72 -8.00 -34.47
N THR A 50 -7.78 -7.30 -33.30
CA THR A 50 -8.16 -7.92 -32.03
C THR A 50 -9.55 -7.49 -31.58
N THR A 51 -10.14 -8.23 -30.67
CA THR A 51 -11.45 -7.98 -30.07
C THR A 51 -11.33 -7.90 -28.54
N VAL A 52 -12.38 -7.44 -27.87
CA VAL A 52 -12.43 -7.36 -26.41
C VAL A 52 -12.16 -8.71 -25.73
N THR A 53 -12.59 -9.81 -26.34
CA THR A 53 -12.38 -11.16 -25.78
C THR A 53 -10.95 -11.69 -25.95
N ASP A 54 -10.09 -10.98 -26.68
CA ASP A 54 -8.68 -11.34 -26.84
C ASP A 54 -7.81 -10.71 -25.75
N TRP A 55 -8.35 -9.77 -24.98
CA TRP A 55 -7.65 -9.04 -23.93
C TRP A 55 -8.32 -9.22 -22.58
N GLY A 56 -7.54 -9.61 -21.59
CA GLY A 56 -7.95 -9.74 -20.19
C GLY A 56 -7.27 -8.70 -19.30
N VAL A 57 -7.80 -8.53 -18.10
CA VAL A 57 -7.27 -7.62 -17.09
C VAL A 57 -6.94 -8.37 -15.81
N ASN A 58 -5.75 -8.12 -15.30
CA ASN A 58 -5.33 -8.48 -13.96
C ASN A 58 -5.05 -7.22 -13.15
N VAL A 59 -5.45 -7.20 -11.89
CA VAL A 59 -5.21 -6.10 -10.95
C VAL A 59 -4.53 -6.65 -9.70
N TRP A 60 -3.72 -5.81 -9.06
CA TRP A 60 -2.97 -6.21 -7.87
C TRP A 60 -3.52 -5.54 -6.61
N THR A 61 -3.16 -6.12 -5.46
CA THR A 61 -3.48 -5.67 -4.12
C THR A 61 -4.98 -5.72 -3.84
N ASP A 62 -5.58 -4.65 -3.34
CA ASP A 62 -6.98 -4.60 -2.93
C ASP A 62 -7.95 -4.27 -4.07
N ALA A 63 -7.41 -3.97 -5.25
CA ALA A 63 -8.22 -3.66 -6.42
C ALA A 63 -8.96 -4.90 -6.93
N LYS A 64 -10.16 -4.70 -7.41
CA LYS A 64 -11.01 -5.76 -8.00
C LYS A 64 -11.63 -5.27 -9.28
N VAL A 65 -11.62 -6.14 -10.30
CA VAL A 65 -12.44 -5.92 -11.49
C VAL A 65 -13.90 -6.13 -11.09
N SER A 66 -14.65 -5.04 -11.00
CA SER A 66 -16.06 -5.04 -10.59
C SER A 66 -17.02 -5.30 -11.74
N ASN A 67 -16.58 -5.00 -12.97
CA ASN A 67 -17.34 -5.20 -14.19
C ASN A 67 -16.36 -5.65 -15.30
N GLY A 68 -16.46 -6.89 -15.72
CA GLY A 68 -15.66 -7.52 -16.78
C GLY A 68 -16.35 -8.78 -17.25
N ASP A 69 -16.05 -9.22 -18.47
CA ASP A 69 -16.64 -10.43 -19.01
C ASP A 69 -15.93 -11.66 -18.44
N THR A 70 -16.58 -12.32 -17.51
CA THR A 70 -16.09 -13.56 -16.87
C THR A 70 -16.40 -14.82 -17.65
N GLU A 71 -17.37 -14.77 -18.57
CA GLU A 71 -17.73 -15.93 -19.43
C GLU A 71 -16.58 -16.26 -20.39
N HIS A 72 -15.91 -15.22 -20.91
CA HIS A 72 -14.76 -15.36 -21.80
C HIS A 72 -13.41 -15.25 -21.07
N ALA A 73 -13.42 -15.29 -19.73
CA ALA A 73 -12.19 -15.20 -18.94
C ALA A 73 -11.20 -16.29 -19.32
N PHE A 74 -9.95 -15.89 -19.52
CA PHE A 74 -8.88 -16.79 -19.93
C PHE A 74 -7.62 -16.63 -19.07
N ARG A 75 -6.72 -17.58 -19.19
CA ARG A 75 -5.33 -17.50 -18.76
C ARG A 75 -4.44 -17.52 -19.99
N PRO A 76 -3.43 -16.64 -20.09
CA PRO A 76 -2.50 -16.66 -21.21
C PRO A 76 -1.84 -18.03 -21.39
N SER A 77 -1.77 -18.51 -22.60
CA SER A 77 -1.25 -19.85 -22.94
C SER A 77 0.21 -20.05 -22.51
N THR A 78 0.99 -18.96 -22.48
CA THR A 78 2.41 -18.97 -22.07
C THR A 78 2.63 -19.03 -20.57
N TRP A 79 1.57 -18.86 -19.76
CA TRP A 79 1.67 -18.81 -18.28
C TRP A 79 1.35 -20.14 -17.60
N GLY A 80 1.28 -21.22 -18.38
CA GLY A 80 0.94 -22.54 -17.87
C GLY A 80 -0.55 -22.76 -17.70
N THR A 81 -0.92 -23.91 -17.15
CA THR A 81 -2.31 -24.37 -17.08
C THR A 81 -2.98 -24.16 -15.71
N THR A 82 -2.21 -23.75 -14.72
CA THR A 82 -2.69 -23.57 -13.33
C THR A 82 -2.71 -22.09 -12.93
N GLY A 83 -3.72 -21.69 -12.18
CA GLY A 83 -3.92 -20.33 -11.65
C GLY A 83 -5.20 -19.67 -12.18
N ASP A 84 -5.42 -18.44 -11.75
CA ASP A 84 -6.65 -17.70 -12.04
C ASP A 84 -6.79 -17.34 -13.51
N LYS A 85 -8.04 -17.26 -13.94
CA LYS A 85 -8.42 -16.71 -15.23
C LYS A 85 -8.72 -15.22 -15.08
N TYR A 86 -8.33 -14.45 -16.06
CA TYR A 86 -8.57 -13.01 -16.06
C TYR A 86 -9.83 -12.68 -16.86
N PRO A 87 -10.74 -11.86 -16.32
CA PRO A 87 -11.92 -11.41 -17.05
C PRO A 87 -11.49 -10.62 -18.28
N THR A 88 -12.24 -10.76 -19.38
CA THR A 88 -11.99 -9.99 -20.60
C THR A 88 -12.69 -8.64 -20.54
N LEU A 89 -12.28 -7.77 -21.46
CA LEU A 89 -12.85 -6.43 -21.57
C LEU A 89 -14.30 -6.49 -22.05
N LEU A 90 -15.08 -5.47 -21.68
CA LEU A 90 -16.38 -5.19 -22.29
C LEU A 90 -16.19 -4.25 -23.47
N ALA A 91 -16.99 -4.43 -24.53
CA ALA A 91 -16.96 -3.54 -25.68
C ALA A 91 -17.53 -2.14 -25.33
N ASP A 92 -16.78 -1.09 -25.63
CA ASP A 92 -17.36 0.26 -25.58
C ASP A 92 -18.29 0.47 -26.78
N GLN A 93 -19.54 0.81 -26.48
CA GLN A 93 -20.57 1.05 -27.50
C GLN A 93 -20.44 2.45 -28.14
N THR A 94 -19.78 3.37 -27.47
CA THR A 94 -19.61 4.76 -27.91
C THR A 94 -18.33 4.92 -28.72
N ASN A 95 -17.21 4.42 -28.19
CA ASN A 95 -15.90 4.56 -28.81
C ASN A 95 -15.49 3.22 -29.45
N LYS A 96 -15.77 3.09 -30.73
CA LYS A 96 -15.40 1.86 -31.47
C LYS A 96 -13.88 1.64 -31.44
N GLY A 97 -13.46 0.40 -31.23
CA GLY A 97 -12.05 0.06 -31.10
C GLY A 97 -11.53 0.13 -29.67
N TRP A 98 -12.38 0.44 -28.69
CA TRP A 98 -12.04 0.43 -27.28
C TRP A 98 -12.78 -0.67 -26.52
N GLY A 99 -12.07 -1.32 -25.62
CA GLY A 99 -12.66 -2.17 -24.59
C GLY A 99 -12.49 -1.50 -23.21
N TYR A 100 -13.31 -1.88 -22.25
CA TYR A 100 -13.20 -1.33 -20.89
C TYR A 100 -13.45 -2.35 -19.79
N VAL A 101 -13.02 -2.01 -18.59
CA VAL A 101 -13.40 -2.64 -17.32
C VAL A 101 -13.63 -1.56 -16.27
N GLU A 102 -14.40 -1.90 -15.25
CA GLU A 102 -14.55 -1.08 -14.04
C GLU A 102 -13.76 -1.74 -12.91
N ILE A 103 -12.98 -0.94 -12.19
CA ILE A 103 -12.13 -1.39 -11.09
C ILE A 103 -12.50 -0.62 -9.85
N SER A 104 -12.75 -1.33 -8.76
CA SER A 104 -12.99 -0.78 -7.43
C SER A 104 -11.81 -1.08 -6.52
N GLY A 105 -11.63 -0.25 -5.50
CA GLY A 105 -10.51 -0.35 -4.55
C GLY A 105 -9.27 0.40 -5.00
N THR A 106 -8.22 0.36 -4.18
CA THR A 106 -6.96 1.04 -4.47
C THR A 106 -6.19 0.29 -5.56
N ILE A 107 -5.90 0.96 -6.67
CA ILE A 107 -5.17 0.38 -7.80
C ILE A 107 -3.68 0.62 -7.60
N ASP A 108 -2.93 -0.37 -7.12
CA ASP A 108 -1.46 -0.29 -7.05
C ASP A 108 -0.82 -0.56 -8.41
N GLY A 109 -1.49 -1.36 -9.22
CA GLY A 109 -1.09 -1.68 -10.56
C GLY A 109 -2.10 -2.57 -11.25
N LEU A 110 -2.04 -2.57 -12.57
CA LEU A 110 -2.86 -3.43 -13.41
C LEU A 110 -2.07 -3.91 -14.62
N GLN A 111 -2.61 -4.91 -15.27
CA GLN A 111 -2.02 -5.50 -16.44
C GLN A 111 -3.12 -5.85 -17.45
N PHE A 112 -3.01 -5.30 -18.65
CA PHE A 112 -3.73 -5.81 -19.80
C PHE A 112 -2.90 -6.92 -20.42
N VAL A 113 -3.51 -8.06 -20.68
CA VAL A 113 -2.83 -9.24 -21.22
C VAL A 113 -3.66 -9.91 -22.30
N ASN A 114 -3.02 -10.38 -23.38
CA ASN A 114 -3.71 -11.14 -24.38
C ASN A 114 -3.55 -12.67 -24.19
N LYS A 115 -4.27 -13.45 -24.97
CA LYS A 115 -4.26 -14.92 -24.89
C LYS A 115 -2.88 -15.54 -25.13
N GLU A 116 -2.03 -14.88 -25.91
CA GLU A 116 -0.65 -15.33 -26.22
C GLU A 116 0.35 -14.88 -25.13
N GLY A 117 -0.08 -14.06 -24.17
CA GLY A 117 0.77 -13.59 -23.08
C GLY A 117 1.50 -12.28 -23.37
N LYS A 118 1.14 -11.55 -24.45
CA LYS A 118 1.58 -10.18 -24.61
C LYS A 118 0.92 -9.33 -23.53
N GLU A 119 1.71 -8.55 -22.82
CA GLU A 119 1.25 -7.80 -21.66
C GLU A 119 1.65 -6.32 -21.72
N TYR A 120 0.78 -5.47 -21.13
CA TYR A 120 1.04 -4.07 -20.83
C TYR A 120 0.83 -3.86 -19.35
N LYS A 121 1.91 -3.66 -18.63
CA LYS A 121 1.89 -3.41 -17.19
C LYS A 121 1.75 -1.92 -16.94
N CYS A 122 0.71 -1.56 -16.24
CA CYS A 122 0.44 -0.19 -15.84
C CYS A 122 0.56 -0.09 -14.34
N TRP A 123 1.74 0.32 -13.89
CA TRP A 123 1.97 0.62 -12.49
C TRP A 123 1.43 2.03 -12.26
N ASN A 124 0.29 2.12 -11.66
CA ASN A 124 -0.02 3.33 -10.95
C ASN A 124 -1.44 3.50 -10.45
N ALA A 125 -1.51 3.66 -9.18
CA ALA A 125 -2.61 4.29 -8.49
C ALA A 125 -2.92 5.73 -8.98
N GLN A 126 -2.07 6.35 -9.80
CA GLN A 126 -2.24 7.75 -10.21
C GLN A 126 -3.54 8.02 -10.93
N ILE A 127 -3.99 7.07 -11.76
CA ILE A 127 -5.23 7.24 -12.50
C ILE A 127 -6.42 7.34 -11.55
N ALA A 128 -6.44 6.51 -10.50
CA ALA A 128 -7.48 6.53 -9.47
C ALA A 128 -7.24 7.66 -8.45
N ASN A 129 -5.99 7.96 -8.11
CA ASN A 129 -5.65 8.95 -7.07
C ASN A 129 -5.76 10.40 -7.57
N GLU A 130 -5.69 10.65 -8.86
CA GLU A 130 -5.88 12.01 -9.42
C GLU A 130 -7.35 12.37 -9.64
N GLY A 131 -8.30 11.53 -9.16
CA GLY A 131 -9.73 11.81 -9.26
C GLY A 131 -10.31 11.63 -10.67
N HIS A 132 -9.64 10.86 -11.51
CA HIS A 132 -10.18 10.48 -12.81
C HIS A 132 -11.18 9.33 -12.64
N GLU A 133 -12.43 9.55 -12.99
CA GLU A 133 -13.46 8.51 -13.05
C GLU A 133 -13.27 7.58 -14.26
N GLU A 134 -12.63 8.06 -15.30
CA GLU A 134 -12.33 7.35 -16.55
C GLU A 134 -10.89 7.63 -17.02
N ALA A 135 -10.23 6.60 -17.55
CA ALA A 135 -8.91 6.74 -18.17
C ALA A 135 -8.75 5.79 -19.37
N TYR A 136 -8.07 6.25 -20.40
CA TYR A 136 -7.96 5.62 -21.72
C TYR A 136 -6.52 5.28 -22.02
N PHE A 137 -6.18 3.99 -22.08
CA PHE A 137 -4.83 3.51 -22.35
C PHE A 137 -4.61 3.20 -23.83
N ASP A 138 -3.62 3.84 -24.43
CA ASP A 138 -3.14 3.56 -25.76
C ASP A 138 -1.91 2.65 -25.70
N PRO A 139 -2.03 1.36 -26.08
CA PRO A 139 -0.94 0.41 -26.01
C PRO A 139 0.15 0.63 -27.07
N SER A 140 -0.12 1.44 -28.10
CA SER A 140 0.85 1.72 -29.17
C SER A 140 1.97 2.66 -28.72
N VAL A 141 1.67 3.53 -27.76
CA VAL A 141 2.60 4.50 -27.17
C VAL A 141 2.73 4.32 -25.65
N GLU A 142 1.99 3.36 -25.06
CA GLU A 142 1.96 3.07 -23.62
C GLU A 142 1.64 4.30 -22.75
N LYS A 143 0.62 5.05 -23.16
CA LYS A 143 0.19 6.28 -22.48
C LYS A 143 -1.27 6.24 -22.12
N TRP A 144 -1.60 6.98 -21.06
CA TRP A 144 -2.96 7.20 -20.59
C TRP A 144 -3.49 8.57 -20.99
N TYR A 145 -4.76 8.63 -21.32
CA TYR A 145 -5.46 9.84 -21.77
C TYR A 145 -6.77 10.01 -20.99
N THR A 146 -7.28 11.26 -20.96
CA THR A 146 -8.56 11.58 -20.32
C THR A 146 -9.76 11.28 -21.21
N SER A 147 -9.57 10.94 -22.48
CA SER A 147 -10.62 10.61 -23.42
C SER A 147 -10.13 9.73 -24.56
N ALA A 148 -11.06 9.10 -25.29
CA ALA A 148 -10.77 8.26 -26.45
C ALA A 148 -10.14 9.06 -27.62
N GLU A 149 -10.39 10.37 -27.74
CA GLU A 149 -9.77 11.24 -28.74
C GLU A 149 -8.31 11.57 -28.42
N LYS A 150 -7.81 11.12 -27.26
CA LYS A 150 -6.43 11.32 -26.82
C LYS A 150 -6.00 12.79 -26.77
N SER A 151 -6.95 13.69 -26.52
CA SER A 151 -6.73 15.13 -26.54
C SER A 151 -5.85 15.63 -25.39
N LYS A 152 -5.84 14.91 -24.26
CA LYS A 152 -5.06 15.24 -23.07
C LYS A 152 -4.46 14.00 -22.45
N GLU A 153 -3.13 13.92 -22.44
CA GLU A 153 -2.38 12.88 -21.74
C GLU A 153 -2.48 13.04 -20.22
N ILE A 154 -2.77 11.94 -19.51
CA ILE A 154 -2.67 11.89 -18.05
C ILE A 154 -1.20 11.82 -17.70
N GLN A 155 -0.69 12.85 -17.08
CA GLN A 155 0.72 12.92 -16.71
C GLN A 155 1.00 11.97 -15.54
N LYS A 156 2.07 11.20 -15.63
CA LYS A 156 2.56 10.44 -14.48
C LYS A 156 2.98 11.41 -13.38
N ALA A 157 2.65 11.11 -12.13
CA ALA A 157 3.13 11.91 -11.01
C ALA A 157 4.66 11.94 -11.01
N THR A 158 5.20 13.07 -10.58
CA THR A 158 6.63 13.19 -10.33
C THR A 158 7.03 12.22 -9.23
N VAL A 159 8.03 11.39 -9.49
CA VAL A 159 8.56 10.46 -8.49
C VAL A 159 9.10 11.25 -7.32
N ARG A 160 8.57 10.99 -6.13
CA ARG A 160 8.95 11.67 -4.89
C ARG A 160 10.13 10.98 -4.21
N ASP A 161 10.84 11.71 -3.38
CA ASP A 161 11.89 11.17 -2.53
C ASP A 161 11.29 10.62 -1.22
N ILE A 162 10.44 9.63 -1.35
CA ILE A 162 9.86 8.86 -0.26
C ILE A 162 10.34 7.42 -0.42
N TYR A 163 10.89 6.82 0.63
CA TYR A 163 11.45 5.48 0.58
C TYR A 163 10.80 4.61 1.64
N VAL A 164 10.39 3.41 1.25
CA VAL A 164 9.75 2.41 2.12
C VAL A 164 10.50 1.10 1.99
N ILE A 165 10.81 0.47 3.11
CA ILE A 165 11.38 -0.88 3.13
C ILE A 165 10.27 -1.92 3.27
N SER A 166 10.26 -2.89 2.37
CA SER A 166 9.44 -4.10 2.43
C SER A 166 10.33 -5.31 2.61
N GLY A 167 9.89 -6.30 3.37
CA GLY A 167 10.71 -7.46 3.66
C GLY A 167 9.98 -8.53 4.46
N GLU A 168 10.74 -9.52 4.92
CA GLU A 168 10.18 -10.58 5.75
C GLU A 168 9.65 -10.04 7.09
N THR A 169 8.53 -10.59 7.55
CA THR A 169 7.83 -10.15 8.77
C THR A 169 8.73 -10.10 10.00
N ALA A 170 9.63 -11.07 10.15
CA ALA A 170 10.55 -11.11 11.28
C ALA A 170 11.62 -10.00 11.27
N LEU A 171 11.80 -9.33 10.12
CA LEU A 171 12.67 -8.16 9.98
C LEU A 171 11.89 -6.86 10.13
N THR A 172 10.78 -6.72 9.39
CA THR A 172 10.08 -5.45 9.19
C THR A 172 8.84 -5.28 10.06
N GLY A 173 8.39 -6.36 10.72
CA GLY A 173 7.15 -6.39 11.50
C GLY A 173 5.88 -6.62 10.67
N PHE A 174 5.97 -6.55 9.35
CA PHE A 174 4.85 -6.71 8.41
C PHE A 174 5.21 -7.75 7.35
N GLU A 175 4.20 -8.41 6.79
CA GLU A 175 4.37 -9.26 5.60
C GLU A 175 4.84 -8.42 4.39
N TRP A 176 5.34 -9.12 3.37
CA TRP A 176 5.72 -8.46 2.12
C TRP A 176 4.57 -7.60 1.58
N GLY A 177 4.81 -6.32 1.46
CA GLY A 177 3.83 -5.33 1.08
C GLY A 177 4.37 -3.91 1.21
N ILE A 178 3.57 -2.93 0.79
CA ILE A 178 3.88 -1.52 0.98
C ILE A 178 3.20 -1.08 2.28
N HIS A 179 4.00 -0.77 3.30
CA HIS A 179 3.55 -0.36 4.62
C HIS A 179 4.20 0.97 4.98
N ASN A 180 3.39 2.02 5.12
CA ASN A 180 3.88 3.38 5.40
C ASN A 180 4.62 3.50 6.73
N GLU A 181 4.36 2.60 7.68
CA GLU A 181 5.07 2.48 8.96
C GLU A 181 6.55 2.16 8.76
N ASN A 182 6.89 1.54 7.63
CA ASN A 182 8.25 1.20 7.24
C ASN A 182 8.92 2.25 6.35
N SER A 183 8.41 3.49 6.37
CA SER A 183 9.00 4.62 5.65
C SER A 183 10.31 5.04 6.30
N LEU A 184 11.32 5.28 5.47
CA LEU A 184 12.62 5.79 5.91
C LEU A 184 12.52 7.28 6.25
N THR A 185 13.13 7.68 7.34
CA THR A 185 13.21 9.08 7.78
C THR A 185 14.36 9.79 7.09
N LYS A 186 14.10 10.98 6.58
CA LYS A 186 15.08 11.84 5.89
C LYS A 186 15.98 12.59 6.87
N ASP A 187 17.28 12.55 6.60
CA ASP A 187 18.28 13.43 7.24
C ASP A 187 19.29 13.90 6.16
N GLY A 188 19.16 15.11 5.72
CA GLY A 188 19.94 15.65 4.59
C GLY A 188 19.71 14.83 3.31
N ASN A 189 20.80 14.26 2.77
CA ASN A 189 20.76 13.37 1.61
C ASN A 189 20.59 11.88 1.98
N LYS A 190 20.48 11.57 3.26
CA LYS A 190 20.31 10.20 3.76
C LYS A 190 18.88 9.94 4.19
N TYR A 191 18.49 8.69 4.06
CA TYR A 191 17.22 8.18 4.55
C TYR A 191 17.49 6.91 5.35
N SER A 192 16.93 6.79 6.54
CA SER A 192 17.16 5.64 7.40
C SER A 192 15.91 5.20 8.15
N ILE A 193 15.92 3.91 8.51
CA ILE A 193 14.95 3.30 9.43
C ILE A 193 15.65 2.30 10.33
N THR A 194 15.21 2.19 11.57
CA THR A 194 15.73 1.22 12.53
C THR A 194 14.63 0.27 12.97
N PHE A 195 14.89 -1.02 12.82
CA PHE A 195 14.06 -2.07 13.41
C PHE A 195 14.73 -2.55 14.69
N THR A 196 13.98 -2.58 15.79
CA THR A 196 14.52 -2.89 17.12
C THR A 196 14.39 -4.38 17.41
N ASN A 197 15.40 -4.93 18.14
CA ASN A 197 15.42 -6.30 18.62
C ASN A 197 15.12 -7.36 17.55
N VAL A 198 15.65 -7.17 16.34
CA VAL A 198 15.53 -8.17 15.26
C VAL A 198 16.30 -9.42 15.65
N SER A 199 15.66 -10.58 15.58
CA SER A 199 16.24 -11.87 15.91
C SER A 199 17.43 -12.24 15.00
N ALA A 200 18.28 -13.17 15.44
CA ALA A 200 19.30 -13.72 14.56
C ALA A 200 18.66 -14.48 13.39
N GLY A 201 19.16 -14.27 12.18
CA GLY A 201 18.63 -14.87 10.96
C GLY A 201 19.19 -14.19 9.71
N THR A 202 18.80 -14.71 8.55
CA THR A 202 19.04 -14.06 7.26
C THR A 202 17.69 -13.70 6.68
N TYR A 203 17.50 -12.44 6.34
CA TYR A 203 16.23 -11.85 5.94
C TYR A 203 16.34 -11.21 4.57
N SER A 204 15.32 -11.42 3.75
CA SER A 204 15.18 -10.75 2.46
C SER A 204 14.41 -9.45 2.62
N TYR A 205 14.83 -8.43 1.88
CA TYR A 205 14.17 -7.12 1.88
C TYR A 205 14.34 -6.38 0.55
N LYS A 206 13.59 -5.31 0.38
CA LYS A 206 13.67 -4.36 -0.74
C LYS A 206 13.34 -2.96 -0.24
N ILE A 207 14.04 -1.94 -0.72
CA ILE A 207 13.68 -0.54 -0.49
C ILE A 207 13.08 -0.01 -1.78
N LEU A 208 11.91 0.60 -1.68
CA LEU A 208 11.13 1.12 -2.81
C LEU A 208 11.09 2.65 -2.74
N GLN A 209 11.34 3.31 -3.86
CA GLN A 209 11.14 4.76 -3.99
C GLN A 209 9.71 5.03 -4.42
N ASP A 210 9.04 5.94 -3.71
CA ASP A 210 7.68 6.41 -3.98
C ASP A 210 6.69 5.28 -4.32
N PRO A 211 6.56 4.28 -3.43
CA PRO A 211 5.76 3.09 -3.76
C PRO A 211 4.27 3.40 -3.94
N GLU A 212 3.76 4.49 -3.40
CA GLU A 212 2.40 4.96 -3.64
C GLU A 212 2.17 5.28 -5.13
N ASN A 213 3.15 5.91 -5.79
CA ASN A 213 3.06 6.29 -7.20
C ASN A 213 3.74 5.31 -8.15
N CYS A 214 4.68 4.51 -7.66
CA CYS A 214 5.53 3.66 -8.50
C CYS A 214 5.41 2.17 -8.17
N GLY A 215 4.62 1.79 -7.15
CA GLY A 215 4.52 0.39 -6.72
C GLY A 215 5.89 -0.23 -6.49
N TRP A 216 6.13 -1.36 -7.12
CA TRP A 216 7.38 -2.13 -7.06
C TRP A 216 8.40 -1.78 -8.14
N GLU A 217 8.11 -0.79 -9.00
CA GLU A 217 8.92 -0.48 -10.20
C GLU A 217 10.16 0.37 -9.94
N LYS A 218 10.28 0.98 -8.77
CA LYS A 218 11.41 1.82 -8.38
C LYS A 218 12.16 1.29 -7.16
N PRO A 219 12.73 0.05 -7.23
CA PRO A 219 13.55 -0.44 -6.14
C PRO A 219 14.89 0.30 -6.10
N TRP A 220 15.38 0.59 -4.90
CA TRP A 220 16.68 1.22 -4.71
C TRP A 220 17.82 0.26 -5.07
N GLY A 221 18.46 0.50 -6.21
CA GLY A 221 19.67 -0.22 -6.64
C GLY A 221 19.48 -1.62 -7.22
N TYR A 222 18.25 -2.07 -7.52
CA TYR A 222 17.98 -3.36 -8.15
C TYR A 222 16.94 -3.24 -9.25
N GLY A 223 16.86 -4.29 -10.10
CA GLY A 223 15.84 -4.40 -11.15
C GLY A 223 14.42 -4.46 -10.58
N SER A 224 13.45 -4.09 -11.42
CA SER A 224 12.01 -4.12 -11.10
C SER A 224 11.50 -5.55 -10.87
N GLY A 225 10.35 -5.66 -10.22
CA GLY A 225 9.63 -6.91 -10.02
C GLY A 225 10.08 -7.73 -8.80
N SER A 226 9.66 -8.99 -8.74
CA SER A 226 9.92 -9.92 -7.63
C SER A 226 11.37 -10.42 -7.58
N GLY A 227 12.13 -10.26 -8.67
CA GLY A 227 13.56 -10.58 -8.71
C GLY A 227 14.42 -9.52 -8.00
N GLY A 228 15.59 -9.92 -7.48
CA GLY A 228 16.57 -8.97 -6.96
C GLY A 228 16.26 -8.41 -5.56
N ASN A 229 15.73 -9.24 -4.67
CA ASN A 229 15.69 -8.88 -3.25
C ASN A 229 17.11 -8.81 -2.69
N ARG A 230 17.33 -7.84 -1.79
CA ARG A 230 18.55 -7.81 -0.97
C ARG A 230 18.40 -8.79 0.20
N SER A 231 19.52 -9.18 0.79
CA SER A 231 19.51 -9.95 2.03
C SER A 231 20.40 -9.29 3.08
N VAL A 232 20.03 -9.47 4.34
CA VAL A 232 20.82 -9.08 5.50
C VAL A 232 20.94 -10.25 6.46
N THR A 233 22.14 -10.51 6.99
CA THR A 233 22.35 -11.52 8.01
C THR A 233 22.57 -10.88 9.36
N ILE A 234 21.71 -11.20 10.31
CA ILE A 234 21.77 -10.76 11.71
C ILE A 234 22.35 -11.92 12.53
N LYS A 235 23.54 -11.74 13.09
CA LYS A 235 24.26 -12.80 13.81
C LYS A 235 23.76 -13.02 15.22
N ALA A 236 23.16 -12.03 15.84
CA ALA A 236 22.55 -12.08 17.16
C ALA A 236 21.44 -11.03 17.24
N PRO A 237 20.45 -11.16 18.16
CA PRO A 237 19.42 -10.14 18.34
C PRO A 237 20.04 -8.75 18.45
N SER A 238 19.59 -7.84 17.58
CA SER A 238 20.19 -6.52 17.42
C SER A 238 19.16 -5.51 16.93
N ASP A 239 19.39 -4.23 17.22
CA ASP A 239 18.76 -3.16 16.48
C ASP A 239 19.47 -3.03 15.12
N VAL A 240 18.68 -2.98 14.06
CA VAL A 240 19.19 -3.00 12.68
C VAL A 240 18.75 -1.72 11.99
N THR A 241 19.71 -0.91 11.58
CA THR A 241 19.44 0.34 10.84
C THR A 241 19.82 0.16 9.39
N PHE A 242 18.88 0.47 8.52
CA PHE A 242 19.07 0.57 7.07
C PHE A 242 19.22 2.03 6.71
N THR A 243 20.25 2.35 5.94
CA THR A 243 20.50 3.71 5.46
C THR A 243 20.78 3.69 3.96
N ILE A 244 20.14 4.59 3.22
CA ILE A 244 20.47 4.91 1.83
C ILE A 244 20.99 6.33 1.75
N ASP A 245 21.90 6.61 0.82
CA ASP A 245 22.46 7.93 0.55
C ASP A 245 22.18 8.30 -0.90
N LEU A 246 21.43 9.38 -1.13
CA LEU A 246 21.05 9.83 -2.48
C LEU A 246 22.27 10.27 -3.32
N THR A 247 23.40 10.53 -2.68
CA THR A 247 24.65 10.87 -3.38
C THR A 247 25.43 9.64 -3.83
N ASP A 248 25.08 8.44 -3.31
CA ASP A 248 25.68 7.20 -3.75
C ASP A 248 25.10 6.73 -5.09
N THR A 249 25.85 6.97 -6.16
CA THR A 249 25.49 6.57 -7.51
C THR A 249 25.38 5.04 -7.68
N SER A 250 26.05 4.27 -6.82
CA SER A 250 25.97 2.80 -6.80
C SER A 250 24.71 2.29 -6.11
N LYS A 251 23.95 3.20 -5.48
CA LYS A 251 22.70 2.90 -4.76
C LYS A 251 22.86 1.78 -3.72
N ASN A 252 23.94 1.78 -2.99
CA ASN A 252 24.15 0.83 -1.91
C ASN A 252 23.16 1.08 -0.76
N VAL A 253 22.94 0.05 0.06
CA VAL A 253 22.26 0.16 1.34
C VAL A 253 23.28 -0.15 2.40
N GLU A 254 23.54 0.83 3.25
CA GLU A 254 24.34 0.62 4.46
C GLU A 254 23.45 -0.03 5.51
N VAL A 255 23.92 -1.13 6.10
CA VAL A 255 23.22 -1.82 7.18
C VAL A 255 24.11 -1.87 8.40
N SER A 256 23.70 -1.18 9.45
CA SER A 256 24.38 -1.25 10.75
C SER A 256 23.56 -2.10 11.74
N GLN A 257 24.27 -2.84 12.60
CA GLN A 257 23.67 -3.71 13.61
C GLN A 257 24.20 -3.31 14.97
N LYS A 258 23.29 -2.87 15.84
CA LYS A 258 23.62 -2.44 17.18
C LYS A 258 23.25 -3.55 18.18
N LYS A 259 24.24 -4.37 18.52
CA LYS A 259 24.06 -5.49 19.45
C LYS A 259 24.24 -5.00 20.88
N LEU A 260 23.27 -5.27 21.75
CA LEU A 260 23.39 -5.05 23.17
C LEU A 260 24.50 -5.93 23.75
N LYS A 261 25.49 -5.32 24.36
CA LYS A 261 26.59 -6.01 25.06
C LYS A 261 26.26 -6.26 26.52
N LYS A 262 25.65 -5.25 27.15
CA LYS A 262 25.42 -5.27 28.59
C LYS A 262 24.32 -4.28 28.95
N LEU A 263 23.44 -4.72 29.83
CA LEU A 263 22.55 -3.81 30.56
C LEU A 263 23.20 -3.50 31.91
N VAL A 264 23.48 -2.24 32.17
CA VAL A 264 24.03 -1.77 33.44
C VAL A 264 22.88 -1.22 34.26
N VAL A 265 22.68 -1.82 35.43
CA VAL A 265 21.74 -1.33 36.43
C VAL A 265 22.56 -0.75 37.58
N ASP A 266 22.30 0.50 37.95
CA ASP A 266 22.97 1.09 39.12
C ASP A 266 22.46 0.42 40.40
N ASN A 267 23.35 -0.40 41.01
CA ASN A 267 23.11 -1.13 42.25
C ASN A 267 23.39 -0.26 43.50
N GLY A 268 22.92 0.96 43.53
CA GLY A 268 23.09 1.77 44.74
C GLY A 268 22.47 1.10 45.99
N ASN A 269 23.18 1.09 47.11
CA ASN A 269 22.68 0.58 48.38
C ASN A 269 21.42 1.36 48.81
N ILE A 270 20.40 0.63 49.21
CA ILE A 270 19.13 1.19 49.74
C ILE A 270 19.05 0.82 51.19
N SER A 271 18.88 1.81 52.06
CA SER A 271 18.59 1.57 53.47
C SER A 271 17.14 1.14 53.69
N LYS A 272 16.88 0.35 54.70
CA LYS A 272 15.54 -0.15 55.02
C LYS A 272 14.53 1.01 55.13
N GLY A 273 13.46 0.95 54.32
CA GLY A 273 12.40 1.94 54.31
C GLY A 273 12.60 3.10 53.33
N GLN A 274 13.66 3.10 52.51
CA GLN A 274 13.87 4.06 51.45
C GLN A 274 13.55 3.47 50.10
N THR A 275 13.06 4.28 49.17
CA THR A 275 12.94 3.96 47.75
C THR A 275 14.03 4.69 46.95
N LYS A 276 14.63 4.03 46.00
CA LYS A 276 15.60 4.61 45.04
C LYS A 276 15.14 4.33 43.63
N GLU A 277 15.14 5.34 42.80
CA GLU A 277 15.04 5.13 41.35
C GLU A 277 16.33 4.47 40.84
N LEU A 278 16.19 3.36 40.14
CA LEU A 278 17.32 2.69 39.52
C LEU A 278 17.51 3.28 38.12
N SER A 279 18.69 3.81 37.85
CA SER A 279 19.09 4.15 36.50
C SER A 279 19.55 2.90 35.76
N THR A 280 19.09 2.76 34.52
CA THR A 280 19.55 1.69 33.63
C THR A 280 20.23 2.31 32.41
N SER A 281 21.35 1.76 32.00
CA SER A 281 22.01 2.11 30.74
C SER A 281 22.33 0.87 29.92
N ALA A 282 22.26 0.99 28.62
CA ALA A 282 22.64 -0.06 27.69
C ALA A 282 24.04 0.24 27.13
N GLU A 283 24.93 -0.72 27.22
CA GLU A 283 26.25 -0.70 26.57
C GLU A 283 26.18 -1.62 25.33
N TYR A 284 26.57 -1.12 24.18
CA TYR A 284 26.56 -1.87 22.92
C TYR A 284 27.96 -2.30 22.51
N TYR A 285 28.05 -3.32 21.64
CA TYR A 285 29.34 -3.80 21.15
C TYR A 285 30.08 -2.81 20.23
N ASP A 286 29.37 -1.80 19.69
CA ASP A 286 29.99 -0.72 18.92
C ASP A 286 30.61 0.38 19.79
N GLY A 287 30.57 0.21 21.12
CA GLY A 287 31.15 1.15 22.09
C GLY A 287 30.23 2.31 22.44
N THR A 288 29.02 2.39 21.89
CA THR A 288 28.02 3.42 22.26
C THR A 288 27.28 3.01 23.53
N SER A 289 26.65 3.98 24.19
CA SER A 289 25.79 3.78 25.36
C SER A 289 24.50 4.61 25.18
N ALA A 290 23.38 4.12 25.78
CA ALA A 290 22.08 4.78 25.81
C ALA A 290 21.48 4.73 27.22
#